data_f8772b990d8471b37b7a6eb9d15f3a2d
#
_entry.id   f8772b990d8471b37b7a6eb9d15f3a2d
#
_cell.length_a   1.000
_cell.length_b   1.000
_cell.length_c   1.000
_cell.angle_alpha   90.00
_cell.angle_beta   90.00
_cell.angle_gamma   90.00
#
_symmetry.space_group_name_H-M   'P 1'
#
loop_
_entity.id
_entity.type
_entity.pdbx_description
1 polymer ?
#
loop_
_entity_poly.entity_id
_entity_poly.type
_entity_poly.pdbx_seq_one_letter_code
_entity_poly.pdbx_strand_id
1 'polypeptide(L)'
;MSSEAAALTMASTDDAPWWKGAVIYQVYPRSFADTNGDGIGDLPGVTAHLDHIAGLGCDGVWISPFFTSPMKDFGYDVSDYRGVDPTFGTLGDFDALVARAHALGLKVMIDQVYSHSSDEHPWFTESRSSRSNPKADWYVWADAKPDGSPPNNWQSVFGGPSWTWDARREQYYHHSFLKEQPQLNLHNPDVQDALLDVARFWLERGVDGFRLDALNFGMHDLALRDNPPIANPEKRTRPFDFQHHFHNQGDPGIIGFTERVRALMDSYGARFTVAEVGGERAGQEMKDYTANDERLNSAYGFDYLYAEKLTPDVVRAAIRTWPGAEGEGWPSWAFSNHDAPRFASRWWDEGERDGFVRAALLMEMALRGNVIVYQGEELGLPQAHVPFESLQDPEAIANWPQTLGRDGARTPMPWTGAPDGGFGSAAPWLPIDPAHLVLNVAAQEADTGSMLHWTRRVIGLRHAEAALRSGDIVLLDDHHPQVVAFERRWGAETLRCVFNLSRETATNPAPGGSVLLACGGAYASATSLPPSSGYVARC
;
A
#
# COMPACT_ATOMS: atom_id res chain seq x y z
N MET A 1 -4.18 3.90 54.70
CA MET A 1 -4.77 3.91 53.36
C MET A 1 -3.61 3.84 52.38
N SER A 2 -3.29 2.62 52.00
CA SER A 2 -2.19 2.28 51.10
C SER A 2 -2.68 2.46 49.65
N SER A 3 -2.05 3.34 48.89
CA SER A 3 -2.22 3.47 47.44
C SER A 3 -1.34 2.40 46.80
N GLU A 4 -1.96 1.33 46.31
CA GLU A 4 -1.33 0.41 45.39
C GLU A 4 -1.18 1.13 44.06
N ALA A 5 0.04 1.51 43.75
CA ALA A 5 0.44 1.85 42.39
C ALA A 5 0.48 0.55 41.58
N ALA A 6 -0.48 0.37 40.68
CA ALA A 6 -0.42 -0.69 39.69
C ALA A 6 0.86 -0.50 38.87
N ALA A 7 1.84 -1.35 39.06
CA ALA A 7 2.99 -1.46 38.17
C ALA A 7 2.51 -2.02 36.85
N LEU A 8 2.42 -1.16 35.84
CA LEU A 8 2.31 -1.59 34.44
C LEU A 8 3.53 -2.45 34.13
N THR A 9 3.32 -3.74 34.03
CA THR A 9 4.34 -4.68 33.58
C THR A 9 4.56 -4.39 32.10
N MET A 10 5.69 -3.75 31.80
CA MET A 10 6.09 -3.46 30.43
C MET A 10 6.44 -4.77 29.73
N ALA A 11 5.69 -5.12 28.68
CA ALA A 11 6.06 -6.20 27.77
C ALA A 11 7.46 -5.89 27.20
N SER A 12 8.35 -6.88 27.20
CA SER A 12 9.64 -6.74 26.52
C SER A 12 9.41 -6.62 25.03
N THR A 13 10.32 -5.97 24.29
CA THR A 13 10.25 -5.92 22.82
C THR A 13 10.26 -7.30 22.17
N ASP A 14 10.73 -8.33 22.89
CA ASP A 14 10.77 -9.74 22.45
C ASP A 14 9.39 -10.40 22.39
N ASP A 15 8.36 -9.84 23.05
CA ASP A 15 6.99 -10.37 23.06
C ASP A 15 6.07 -9.74 21.98
N ALA A 16 6.53 -8.69 21.29
CA ALA A 16 5.73 -8.05 20.23
C ALA A 16 5.67 -8.94 18.97
N PRO A 17 4.51 -9.04 18.30
CA PRO A 17 4.42 -9.77 17.04
C PRO A 17 5.34 -9.14 15.99
N TRP A 18 5.90 -9.98 15.08
CA TRP A 18 6.91 -9.57 14.10
C TRP A 18 6.51 -8.34 13.27
N TRP A 19 5.23 -8.22 12.97
CA TRP A 19 4.68 -7.17 12.12
C TRP A 19 4.58 -5.81 12.80
N LYS A 20 4.60 -5.73 14.11
CA LYS A 20 4.42 -4.46 14.83
C LYS A 20 5.66 -3.58 14.66
N GLY A 21 5.48 -2.47 13.96
CA GLY A 21 6.57 -1.55 13.61
C GLY A 21 7.49 -2.06 12.50
N ALA A 22 7.09 -3.08 11.76
CA ALA A 22 7.85 -3.67 10.66
C ALA A 22 8.08 -2.70 9.51
N VAL A 23 9.16 -2.94 8.77
CA VAL A 23 9.43 -2.35 7.46
C VAL A 23 9.23 -3.43 6.41
N ILE A 24 8.28 -3.22 5.51
CA ILE A 24 7.86 -4.17 4.48
C ILE A 24 8.23 -3.61 3.12
N TYR A 25 8.96 -4.38 2.32
CA TYR A 25 9.33 -3.98 0.96
C TYR A 25 8.29 -4.46 -0.03
N GLN A 26 7.65 -3.54 -0.76
CA GLN A 26 6.68 -3.90 -1.80
C GLN A 26 7.36 -4.15 -3.13
N VAL A 27 7.16 -5.35 -3.67
CA VAL A 27 7.58 -5.78 -5.01
C VAL A 27 6.38 -5.78 -5.95
N TYR A 28 6.54 -5.14 -7.10
CA TYR A 28 5.66 -5.29 -8.26
C TYR A 28 6.33 -6.28 -9.23
N PRO A 29 5.95 -7.58 -9.21
CA PRO A 29 6.74 -8.65 -9.84
C PRO A 29 7.04 -8.38 -11.31
N ARG A 30 6.03 -7.92 -12.06
CA ARG A 30 6.12 -7.59 -13.49
C ARG A 30 7.27 -6.65 -13.84
N SER A 31 7.71 -5.82 -12.90
CA SER A 31 8.74 -4.79 -13.09
C SER A 31 9.97 -5.00 -12.21
N PHE A 32 10.13 -6.15 -11.56
CA PHE A 32 11.24 -6.34 -10.64
C PHE A 32 12.48 -6.93 -11.32
N ALA A 33 12.39 -8.12 -11.90
CA ALA A 33 13.44 -8.73 -12.71
C ALA A 33 12.86 -9.83 -13.61
N ASP A 34 13.28 -9.87 -14.87
CA ASP A 34 12.88 -10.82 -15.90
C ASP A 34 13.97 -11.89 -16.06
N THR A 35 13.67 -13.14 -15.76
CA THR A 35 14.62 -14.25 -15.86
C THR A 35 14.42 -15.12 -17.09
N ASN A 36 13.25 -15.06 -17.72
CA ASN A 36 12.90 -15.89 -18.87
C ASN A 36 13.09 -15.18 -20.22
N GLY A 37 13.30 -13.85 -20.19
CA GLY A 37 13.62 -13.03 -21.36
C GLY A 37 12.40 -12.60 -22.17
N ASP A 38 11.20 -12.61 -21.60
CA ASP A 38 9.97 -12.19 -22.28
C ASP A 38 9.63 -10.69 -22.12
N GLY A 39 10.41 -9.97 -21.33
CA GLY A 39 10.24 -8.54 -21.06
C GLY A 39 9.35 -8.24 -19.85
N ILE A 40 8.91 -9.27 -19.14
CA ILE A 40 8.06 -9.17 -17.95
C ILE A 40 8.79 -9.84 -16.78
N GLY A 41 8.86 -9.15 -15.64
CA GLY A 41 9.46 -9.71 -14.43
C GLY A 41 8.65 -10.88 -13.88
N ASP A 42 9.34 -11.80 -13.19
CA ASP A 42 8.79 -13.07 -12.75
C ASP A 42 9.17 -13.42 -11.28
N LEU A 43 8.56 -14.47 -10.72
CA LEU A 43 8.84 -14.93 -9.34
C LEU A 43 10.28 -15.45 -9.16
N PRO A 44 10.90 -16.17 -10.12
CA PRO A 44 12.32 -16.48 -10.07
C PRO A 44 13.20 -15.22 -10.00
N GLY A 45 12.84 -14.15 -10.72
CA GLY A 45 13.54 -12.87 -10.68
C GLY A 45 13.41 -12.18 -9.30
N VAL A 46 12.24 -12.23 -8.71
CA VAL A 46 12.05 -11.77 -7.32
C VAL A 46 12.94 -12.58 -6.37
N THR A 47 12.93 -13.91 -6.51
CA THR A 47 13.72 -14.83 -5.68
C THR A 47 15.22 -14.53 -5.75
N ALA A 48 15.71 -14.27 -6.94
CA ALA A 48 17.12 -13.96 -7.18
C ALA A 48 17.59 -12.64 -6.52
N HIS A 49 16.67 -11.72 -6.23
CA HIS A 49 16.97 -10.40 -5.65
C HIS A 49 16.50 -10.23 -4.20
N LEU A 50 16.04 -11.30 -3.52
CA LEU A 50 15.65 -11.21 -2.10
C LEU A 50 16.79 -10.81 -1.17
N ASP A 51 18.05 -11.09 -1.55
CA ASP A 51 19.22 -10.63 -0.79
C ASP A 51 19.33 -9.09 -0.75
N HIS A 52 18.92 -8.39 -1.81
CA HIS A 52 18.84 -6.93 -1.82
C HIS A 52 17.84 -6.43 -0.75
N ILE A 53 16.65 -7.01 -0.70
CA ILE A 53 15.60 -6.65 0.26
C ILE A 53 16.06 -6.94 1.70
N ALA A 54 16.62 -8.12 1.94
CA ALA A 54 17.17 -8.47 3.25
C ALA A 54 18.34 -7.56 3.63
N GLY A 55 19.21 -7.19 2.66
CA GLY A 55 20.32 -6.28 2.85
C GLY A 55 19.93 -4.82 3.15
N LEU A 56 18.68 -4.42 2.85
CA LEU A 56 18.12 -3.16 3.31
C LEU A 56 17.78 -3.19 4.80
N GLY A 57 17.55 -4.38 5.38
CA GLY A 57 17.07 -4.57 6.74
C GLY A 57 15.55 -4.65 6.84
N CYS A 58 14.81 -4.91 5.75
CA CYS A 58 13.36 -5.09 5.80
C CYS A 58 12.97 -6.33 6.59
N ASP A 59 11.81 -6.30 7.26
CA ASP A 59 11.24 -7.43 8.01
C ASP A 59 10.48 -8.40 7.11
N GLY A 60 9.99 -7.93 5.96
CA GLY A 60 9.22 -8.75 5.04
C GLY A 60 9.13 -8.16 3.64
N VAL A 61 8.61 -8.96 2.72
CA VAL A 61 8.32 -8.59 1.35
C VAL A 61 6.83 -8.76 1.08
N TRP A 62 6.20 -7.74 0.51
CA TRP A 62 4.86 -7.80 -0.05
C TRP A 62 4.96 -7.92 -1.57
N ILE A 63 4.39 -8.97 -2.12
CA ILE A 63 4.37 -9.26 -3.55
C ILE A 63 2.98 -8.89 -4.08
N SER A 64 2.91 -7.91 -5.01
CA SER A 64 1.68 -7.54 -5.72
C SER A 64 1.18 -8.70 -6.59
N PRO A 65 -0.07 -8.72 -7.08
CA PRO A 65 -0.71 -9.90 -7.62
C PRO A 65 0.08 -10.61 -8.71
N PHE A 66 0.19 -11.93 -8.54
CA PHE A 66 0.80 -12.87 -9.48
C PHE A 66 -0.13 -14.05 -9.82
N PHE A 67 -1.38 -13.99 -9.36
CA PHE A 67 -2.39 -15.00 -9.62
C PHE A 67 -2.73 -15.10 -11.11
N THR A 68 -3.29 -16.24 -11.53
CA THR A 68 -3.77 -16.40 -12.90
C THR A 68 -4.80 -15.33 -13.23
N SER A 69 -4.55 -14.58 -14.31
CA SER A 69 -5.31 -13.39 -14.66
C SER A 69 -5.30 -13.16 -16.18
N PRO A 70 -6.38 -12.70 -16.81
CA PRO A 70 -6.37 -12.15 -18.16
C PRO A 70 -5.58 -10.86 -18.32
N MET A 71 -5.06 -10.28 -17.23
CA MET A 71 -4.22 -9.08 -17.20
C MET A 71 -4.88 -7.81 -17.72
N LYS A 72 -6.22 -7.68 -17.58
CA LYS A 72 -6.95 -6.45 -17.93
C LYS A 72 -6.61 -5.32 -16.95
N ASP A 73 -6.32 -5.66 -15.69
CA ASP A 73 -5.81 -4.77 -14.66
C ASP A 73 -4.54 -5.38 -14.01
N PHE A 74 -3.64 -5.93 -14.84
CA PHE A 74 -2.30 -6.38 -14.46
C PHE A 74 -2.22 -7.30 -13.25
N GLY A 75 -3.21 -8.22 -13.11
CA GLY A 75 -3.25 -9.24 -12.06
C GLY A 75 -4.33 -9.01 -11.02
N TYR A 76 -4.94 -7.81 -10.95
CA TYR A 76 -6.07 -7.55 -10.06
C TYR A 76 -7.41 -8.12 -10.58
N ASP A 77 -7.50 -8.48 -11.85
CA ASP A 77 -8.60 -9.24 -12.44
C ASP A 77 -8.31 -10.75 -12.35
N VAL A 78 -8.49 -11.32 -11.14
CA VAL A 78 -8.11 -12.71 -10.83
C VAL A 78 -9.07 -13.72 -11.44
N SER A 79 -8.56 -14.63 -12.27
CA SER A 79 -9.35 -15.74 -12.85
C SER A 79 -9.13 -17.09 -12.15
N ASP A 80 -8.04 -17.26 -11.39
CA ASP A 80 -7.81 -18.38 -10.47
C ASP A 80 -6.99 -17.90 -9.27
N TYR A 81 -7.61 -17.85 -8.09
CA TYR A 81 -6.99 -17.41 -6.84
C TYR A 81 -5.93 -18.36 -6.28
N ARG A 82 -5.85 -19.61 -6.77
CA ARG A 82 -4.92 -20.63 -6.28
C ARG A 82 -3.83 -20.98 -7.29
N GLY A 83 -3.88 -20.38 -8.48
CA GLY A 83 -2.89 -20.50 -9.53
C GLY A 83 -1.85 -19.38 -9.47
N VAL A 84 -0.67 -19.63 -10.03
CA VAL A 84 0.29 -18.62 -10.44
C VAL A 84 0.12 -18.43 -11.93
N ASP A 85 0.02 -17.17 -12.39
CA ASP A 85 -0.04 -16.90 -13.83
C ASP A 85 1.25 -17.39 -14.51
N PRO A 86 1.15 -18.09 -15.65
CA PRO A 86 2.32 -18.58 -16.39
C PRO A 86 3.35 -17.50 -16.74
N THR A 87 2.93 -16.25 -16.86
CA THR A 87 3.81 -15.10 -17.05
C THR A 87 4.78 -14.91 -15.87
N PHE A 88 4.35 -15.22 -14.65
CA PHE A 88 5.16 -15.05 -13.44
C PHE A 88 5.84 -16.34 -12.99
N GLY A 89 5.51 -17.50 -13.56
CA GLY A 89 6.09 -18.78 -13.20
C GLY A 89 5.07 -19.81 -12.76
N THR A 90 5.43 -20.62 -11.75
CA THR A 90 4.65 -21.75 -11.26
C THR A 90 4.45 -21.68 -9.74
N LEU A 91 3.56 -22.51 -9.21
CA LEU A 91 3.45 -22.73 -7.74
C LEU A 91 4.76 -23.20 -7.12
N GLY A 92 5.58 -23.95 -7.86
CA GLY A 92 6.91 -24.38 -7.41
C GLY A 92 7.88 -23.22 -7.26
N ASP A 93 7.81 -22.22 -8.16
CA ASP A 93 8.62 -21.00 -8.08
C ASP A 93 8.18 -20.13 -6.89
N PHE A 94 6.88 -20.08 -6.61
CA PHE A 94 6.37 -19.43 -5.41
C PHE A 94 6.84 -20.13 -4.13
N ASP A 95 6.78 -21.45 -4.06
CA ASP A 95 7.26 -22.22 -2.90
C ASP A 95 8.78 -21.99 -2.68
N ALA A 96 9.57 -21.91 -3.77
CA ALA A 96 10.99 -21.60 -3.71
C ALA A 96 11.25 -20.16 -3.21
N LEU A 97 10.44 -19.19 -3.65
CA LEU A 97 10.49 -17.82 -3.17
C LEU A 97 10.24 -17.73 -1.67
N VAL A 98 9.18 -18.36 -1.17
CA VAL A 98 8.85 -18.39 0.27
C VAL A 98 9.98 -19.03 1.07
N ALA A 99 10.50 -20.17 0.62
CA ALA A 99 11.62 -20.85 1.29
C ALA A 99 12.87 -19.97 1.34
N ARG A 100 13.21 -19.26 0.24
CA ARG A 100 14.35 -18.35 0.19
C ARG A 100 14.15 -17.15 1.09
N ALA A 101 12.96 -16.52 1.06
CA ALA A 101 12.64 -15.37 1.92
C ALA A 101 12.79 -15.75 3.41
N HIS A 102 12.21 -16.87 3.82
CA HIS A 102 12.34 -17.36 5.19
C HIS A 102 13.79 -17.68 5.59
N ALA A 103 14.59 -18.23 4.67
CA ALA A 103 16.01 -18.48 4.91
C ALA A 103 16.82 -17.18 5.12
N LEU A 104 16.36 -16.06 4.57
CA LEU A 104 16.91 -14.71 4.78
C LEU A 104 16.30 -13.98 5.99
N GLY A 105 15.34 -14.59 6.69
CA GLY A 105 14.62 -13.97 7.81
C GLY A 105 13.47 -13.05 7.39
N LEU A 106 13.17 -12.96 6.08
CA LEU A 106 12.06 -12.16 5.56
C LEU A 106 10.73 -12.89 5.72
N LYS A 107 9.69 -12.15 6.07
CA LYS A 107 8.29 -12.58 6.01
C LYS A 107 7.71 -12.34 4.63
N VAL A 108 6.79 -13.21 4.18
CA VAL A 108 6.17 -13.10 2.87
C VAL A 108 4.72 -12.71 2.99
N MET A 109 4.36 -11.61 2.34
CA MET A 109 2.99 -11.12 2.21
C MET A 109 2.57 -11.14 0.74
N ILE A 110 1.30 -11.44 0.51
CA ILE A 110 0.69 -11.39 -0.84
C ILE A 110 -0.61 -10.60 -0.82
N ASP A 111 -1.01 -10.11 -1.98
CA ASP A 111 -2.32 -9.50 -2.16
C ASP A 111 -3.45 -10.54 -2.05
N GLN A 112 -4.59 -10.10 -1.54
CA GLN A 112 -5.86 -10.80 -1.61
C GLN A 112 -6.92 -9.85 -2.15
N VAL A 113 -7.46 -10.18 -3.32
CA VAL A 113 -8.50 -9.39 -3.99
C VAL A 113 -9.85 -9.99 -3.64
N TYR A 114 -10.53 -9.42 -2.64
CA TYR A 114 -11.78 -9.96 -2.12
C TYR A 114 -13.03 -9.21 -2.59
N SER A 115 -12.86 -8.02 -3.18
CA SER A 115 -13.98 -7.21 -3.66
C SER A 115 -14.54 -7.70 -4.99
N HIS A 116 -13.71 -8.28 -5.86
CA HIS A 116 -14.09 -8.69 -7.22
C HIS A 116 -13.23 -9.86 -7.72
N SER A 117 -13.62 -10.44 -8.84
CA SER A 117 -12.80 -11.37 -9.62
C SER A 117 -12.73 -10.94 -11.08
N SER A 118 -11.99 -11.67 -11.91
CA SER A 118 -12.12 -11.55 -13.36
C SER A 118 -13.50 -12.02 -13.84
N ASP A 119 -14.00 -11.46 -14.93
CA ASP A 119 -15.17 -11.98 -15.66
C ASP A 119 -14.90 -13.33 -16.34
N GLU A 120 -13.62 -13.74 -16.43
CA GLU A 120 -13.20 -15.09 -16.87
C GLU A 120 -13.11 -16.10 -15.71
N HIS A 121 -13.33 -15.68 -14.45
CA HIS A 121 -13.33 -16.59 -13.31
C HIS A 121 -14.48 -17.62 -13.44
N PRO A 122 -14.24 -18.92 -13.13
CA PRO A 122 -15.29 -19.96 -13.19
C PRO A 122 -16.53 -19.61 -12.35
N TRP A 123 -16.37 -18.93 -11.21
CA TRP A 123 -17.52 -18.50 -10.39
C TRP A 123 -18.42 -17.51 -11.13
N PHE A 124 -17.83 -16.55 -11.85
CA PHE A 124 -18.64 -15.60 -12.64
C PHE A 124 -19.28 -16.27 -13.84
N THR A 125 -18.55 -17.14 -14.53
CA THR A 125 -19.09 -17.93 -15.65
C THR A 125 -20.29 -18.76 -15.23
N GLU A 126 -20.27 -19.37 -14.04
CA GLU A 126 -21.41 -20.09 -13.49
C GLU A 126 -22.53 -19.12 -13.08
N SER A 127 -22.21 -18.07 -12.31
CA SER A 127 -23.18 -17.07 -11.83
C SER A 127 -24.00 -16.45 -12.97
N ARG A 128 -23.34 -16.06 -14.07
CA ARG A 128 -23.98 -15.42 -15.23
C ARG A 128 -24.82 -16.37 -16.08
N SER A 129 -24.69 -17.69 -15.89
CA SER A 129 -25.37 -18.69 -16.74
C SER A 129 -26.88 -18.71 -16.56
N SER A 130 -27.41 -18.39 -15.37
CA SER A 130 -28.84 -18.30 -15.07
C SER A 130 -29.07 -17.57 -13.73
N ARG A 131 -30.33 -17.22 -13.46
CA ARG A 131 -30.75 -16.62 -12.18
C ARG A 131 -30.93 -17.62 -11.02
N SER A 132 -30.79 -18.92 -11.29
CA SER A 132 -31.11 -19.99 -10.34
C SER A 132 -30.02 -21.06 -10.18
N ASN A 133 -28.81 -20.84 -10.71
CA ASN A 133 -27.68 -21.74 -10.49
C ASN A 133 -27.11 -21.59 -9.06
N PRO A 134 -26.31 -22.55 -8.56
CA PRO A 134 -25.75 -22.49 -7.20
C PRO A 134 -24.96 -21.22 -6.88
N LYS A 135 -24.38 -20.56 -7.88
CA LYS A 135 -23.62 -19.29 -7.71
C LYS A 135 -24.37 -18.07 -8.21
N ALA A 136 -25.69 -18.17 -8.43
CA ALA A 136 -26.49 -17.06 -8.95
C ALA A 136 -26.34 -15.77 -8.12
N ASP A 137 -26.10 -15.89 -6.81
CA ASP A 137 -25.97 -14.79 -5.85
C ASP A 137 -24.52 -14.55 -5.35
N TRP A 138 -23.55 -15.12 -6.08
CA TRP A 138 -22.13 -14.93 -5.73
C TRP A 138 -21.55 -13.59 -6.18
N TYR A 139 -22.23 -12.93 -7.12
CA TYR A 139 -21.89 -11.59 -7.63
C TYR A 139 -23.07 -10.65 -7.45
N VAL A 140 -22.81 -9.37 -7.54
CA VAL A 140 -23.82 -8.33 -7.34
C VAL A 140 -24.59 -8.13 -8.64
N TRP A 141 -25.83 -8.61 -8.69
CA TRP A 141 -26.74 -8.52 -9.83
C TRP A 141 -27.96 -7.68 -9.49
N ALA A 142 -28.50 -6.98 -10.49
CA ALA A 142 -29.75 -6.24 -10.34
C ALA A 142 -30.56 -6.22 -11.64
N ASP A 143 -31.86 -6.17 -11.51
CA ASP A 143 -32.75 -5.99 -12.65
C ASP A 143 -32.67 -4.56 -13.19
N ALA A 144 -32.90 -4.40 -14.48
CA ALA A 144 -33.06 -3.08 -15.09
C ALA A 144 -34.29 -2.35 -14.51
N LYS A 145 -34.23 -1.03 -14.46
CA LYS A 145 -35.43 -0.20 -14.24
C LYS A 145 -36.44 -0.40 -15.39
N PRO A 146 -37.70 0.02 -15.22
CA PRO A 146 -38.72 -0.12 -16.26
C PRO A 146 -38.38 0.53 -17.61
N ASP A 147 -37.50 1.53 -17.61
CA ASP A 147 -36.99 2.20 -18.80
C ASP A 147 -35.73 1.55 -19.41
N GLY A 148 -35.29 0.43 -18.84
CA GLY A 148 -34.10 -0.31 -19.28
C GLY A 148 -32.78 0.22 -18.70
N SER A 149 -32.79 1.29 -17.91
CA SER A 149 -31.58 1.85 -17.29
C SER A 149 -31.06 1.01 -16.11
N PRO A 150 -29.77 1.19 -15.71
CA PRO A 150 -29.18 0.54 -14.53
C PRO A 150 -29.97 0.83 -13.23
N PRO A 151 -29.81 0.00 -12.18
CA PRO A 151 -30.58 0.14 -10.94
C PRO A 151 -30.33 1.47 -10.21
N ASN A 152 -29.13 2.05 -10.35
CA ASN A 152 -28.77 3.32 -9.72
C ASN A 152 -27.67 4.06 -10.54
N ASN A 153 -27.18 5.16 -9.96
CA ASN A 153 -26.25 6.07 -10.62
C ASN A 153 -24.76 5.81 -10.32
N TRP A 154 -24.40 4.68 -9.71
CA TRP A 154 -23.01 4.44 -9.30
C TRP A 154 -22.04 4.46 -10.48
N GLN A 155 -20.84 5.01 -10.22
CA GLN A 155 -19.80 5.18 -11.20
C GLN A 155 -18.58 4.32 -10.88
N SER A 156 -17.91 3.83 -11.92
CA SER A 156 -16.66 3.08 -11.82
C SER A 156 -15.48 3.99 -11.51
N VAL A 157 -14.53 3.49 -10.72
CA VAL A 157 -13.26 4.18 -10.41
C VAL A 157 -12.48 4.53 -11.67
N PHE A 158 -12.49 3.66 -12.69
CA PHE A 158 -11.77 3.89 -13.96
C PHE A 158 -12.58 4.67 -15.01
N GLY A 159 -13.82 5.03 -14.66
CA GLY A 159 -14.69 5.85 -15.49
C GLY A 159 -15.88 5.08 -16.07
N GLY A 160 -16.94 5.83 -16.33
CA GLY A 160 -18.21 5.28 -16.81
C GLY A 160 -19.08 4.66 -15.70
N PRO A 161 -20.27 4.11 -16.07
CA PRO A 161 -21.18 3.47 -15.13
C PRO A 161 -20.56 2.24 -14.45
N SER A 162 -20.90 2.00 -13.17
CA SER A 162 -20.52 0.77 -12.44
C SER A 162 -21.37 -0.46 -12.79
N TRP A 163 -22.26 -0.37 -13.74
CA TRP A 163 -23.20 -1.43 -14.10
C TRP A 163 -23.06 -1.80 -15.57
N THR A 164 -22.89 -3.09 -15.84
CA THR A 164 -22.83 -3.63 -17.21
C THR A 164 -23.95 -4.64 -17.42
N TRP A 165 -24.68 -4.51 -18.55
CA TRP A 165 -25.75 -5.42 -18.91
C TRP A 165 -25.22 -6.77 -19.40
N ASP A 166 -25.71 -7.86 -18.82
CA ASP A 166 -25.47 -9.21 -19.30
C ASP A 166 -26.71 -9.76 -20.00
N ALA A 167 -26.60 -9.96 -21.30
CA ALA A 167 -27.72 -10.42 -22.13
C ALA A 167 -28.11 -11.89 -21.90
N ARG A 168 -27.24 -12.72 -21.31
CA ARG A 168 -27.57 -14.14 -21.01
C ARG A 168 -28.45 -14.23 -19.78
N ARG A 169 -28.11 -13.40 -18.76
CA ARG A 169 -28.84 -13.38 -17.49
C ARG A 169 -30.00 -12.39 -17.49
N GLU A 170 -29.99 -11.45 -18.45
CA GLU A 170 -30.95 -10.34 -18.53
C GLU A 170 -31.00 -9.53 -17.23
N GLN A 171 -29.80 -9.21 -16.71
CA GLN A 171 -29.58 -8.37 -15.53
C GLN A 171 -28.31 -7.53 -15.72
N TYR A 172 -28.20 -6.46 -14.95
CA TYR A 172 -26.96 -5.74 -14.76
C TYR A 172 -26.11 -6.42 -13.70
N TYR A 173 -24.77 -6.55 -13.94
CA TYR A 173 -23.83 -6.84 -12.86
C TYR A 173 -23.05 -5.59 -12.48
N HIS A 174 -22.74 -5.49 -11.19
CA HIS A 174 -21.95 -4.40 -10.64
C HIS A 174 -20.45 -4.66 -10.83
N HIS A 175 -19.69 -3.58 -11.05
CA HIS A 175 -18.23 -3.55 -10.98
C HIS A 175 -17.76 -2.20 -10.46
N SER A 176 -16.91 -2.19 -9.47
CA SER A 176 -16.33 -0.94 -8.91
C SER A 176 -15.19 -0.40 -9.76
N PHE A 177 -14.53 -1.27 -10.51
CA PHE A 177 -13.39 -1.00 -11.39
C PHE A 177 -13.75 -1.28 -12.84
N LEU A 178 -12.92 -2.03 -13.59
CA LEU A 178 -13.25 -2.40 -14.96
C LEU A 178 -14.51 -3.28 -15.03
N LYS A 179 -15.21 -3.24 -16.18
CA LYS A 179 -16.33 -4.17 -16.44
C LYS A 179 -15.87 -5.64 -16.45
N GLU A 180 -14.60 -5.89 -16.69
CA GLU A 180 -13.96 -7.20 -16.61
C GLU A 180 -13.66 -7.63 -15.14
N GLN A 181 -14.00 -6.79 -14.15
CA GLN A 181 -13.83 -7.05 -12.72
C GLN A 181 -15.18 -7.06 -11.98
N PRO A 182 -16.06 -8.06 -12.26
CA PRO A 182 -17.37 -8.15 -11.61
C PRO A 182 -17.25 -8.27 -10.09
N GLN A 183 -18.07 -7.50 -9.39
CA GLN A 183 -18.09 -7.39 -7.93
C GLN A 183 -18.61 -8.68 -7.30
N LEU A 184 -17.82 -9.27 -6.39
CA LEU A 184 -18.26 -10.38 -5.55
C LEU A 184 -19.30 -9.90 -4.51
N ASN A 185 -20.26 -10.73 -4.21
CA ASN A 185 -21.28 -10.44 -3.20
C ASN A 185 -20.81 -10.90 -1.81
N LEU A 186 -20.06 -10.08 -1.11
CA LEU A 186 -19.60 -10.39 0.26
C LEU A 186 -20.72 -10.40 1.32
N HIS A 187 -21.95 -9.99 0.99
CA HIS A 187 -23.10 -10.25 1.86
C HIS A 187 -23.46 -11.73 1.89
N ASN A 188 -23.05 -12.51 0.87
CA ASN A 188 -23.28 -13.95 0.82
C ASN A 188 -22.20 -14.69 1.63
N PRO A 189 -22.55 -15.47 2.69
CA PRO A 189 -21.59 -16.20 3.50
C PRO A 189 -20.82 -17.27 2.72
N ASP A 190 -21.41 -17.89 1.69
CA ASP A 190 -20.73 -18.90 0.87
C ASP A 190 -19.56 -18.29 0.08
N VAL A 191 -19.69 -17.03 -0.35
CA VAL A 191 -18.60 -16.27 -0.99
C VAL A 191 -17.49 -15.99 0.02
N GLN A 192 -17.85 -15.55 1.24
CA GLN A 192 -16.87 -15.35 2.31
C GLN A 192 -16.13 -16.66 2.64
N ASP A 193 -16.84 -17.78 2.74
CA ASP A 193 -16.23 -19.11 3.00
C ASP A 193 -15.23 -19.50 1.90
N ALA A 194 -15.60 -19.30 0.63
CA ALA A 194 -14.75 -19.60 -0.50
C ALA A 194 -13.46 -18.74 -0.51
N LEU A 195 -13.57 -17.46 -0.16
CA LEU A 195 -12.41 -16.56 -0.05
C LEU A 195 -11.52 -16.91 1.16
N LEU A 196 -12.10 -17.31 2.29
CA LEU A 196 -11.33 -17.80 3.43
C LEU A 196 -10.60 -19.12 3.11
N ASP A 197 -11.19 -19.99 2.28
CA ASP A 197 -10.51 -21.20 1.79
C ASP A 197 -9.36 -20.88 0.82
N VAL A 198 -9.46 -19.80 0.03
CA VAL A 198 -8.33 -19.27 -0.74
C VAL A 198 -7.22 -18.78 0.20
N ALA A 199 -7.56 -18.01 1.22
CA ALA A 199 -6.59 -17.54 2.21
C ALA A 199 -5.88 -18.73 2.90
N ARG A 200 -6.62 -19.77 3.31
CA ARG A 200 -6.08 -20.99 3.91
C ARG A 200 -5.06 -21.67 3.00
N PHE A 201 -5.36 -21.80 1.70
CA PHE A 201 -4.45 -22.40 0.72
C PHE A 201 -3.07 -21.71 0.71
N TRP A 202 -3.03 -20.38 0.80
CA TRP A 202 -1.77 -19.63 0.79
C TRP A 202 -1.07 -19.64 2.15
N LEU A 203 -1.83 -19.64 3.26
CA LEU A 203 -1.26 -19.81 4.61
C LEU A 203 -0.58 -21.17 4.78
N GLU A 204 -1.18 -22.22 4.24
CA GLU A 204 -0.59 -23.58 4.23
C GLU A 204 0.69 -23.68 3.36
N ARG A 205 0.88 -22.77 2.40
CA ARG A 205 2.10 -22.61 1.61
C ARG A 205 3.17 -21.72 2.26
N GLY A 206 2.92 -21.25 3.49
CA GLY A 206 3.91 -20.51 4.27
C GLY A 206 3.81 -18.99 4.15
N VAL A 207 2.75 -18.44 3.55
CA VAL A 207 2.50 -16.98 3.55
C VAL A 207 2.34 -16.48 4.98
N ASP A 208 3.01 -15.38 5.32
CA ASP A 208 3.02 -14.79 6.66
C ASP A 208 2.01 -13.65 6.83
N GLY A 209 1.48 -13.14 5.73
CA GLY A 209 0.51 -12.04 5.80
C GLY A 209 -0.20 -11.76 4.48
N PHE A 210 -1.28 -10.99 4.58
CA PHE A 210 -2.08 -10.54 3.44
C PHE A 210 -2.24 -9.02 3.42
N ARG A 211 -2.10 -8.46 2.23
CA ARG A 211 -2.64 -7.14 1.94
C ARG A 211 -4.01 -7.33 1.28
N LEU A 212 -5.04 -6.73 1.87
CA LEU A 212 -6.42 -6.83 1.38
C LEU A 212 -6.70 -5.65 0.45
N ASP A 213 -6.79 -5.96 -0.84
CA ASP A 213 -7.01 -4.99 -1.90
C ASP A 213 -8.39 -4.37 -1.80
N ALA A 214 -8.46 -3.02 -1.91
CA ALA A 214 -9.70 -2.25 -2.01
C ALA A 214 -10.82 -2.77 -1.11
N LEU A 215 -10.50 -3.10 0.16
CA LEU A 215 -11.39 -3.85 1.05
C LEU A 215 -12.74 -3.15 1.26
N ASN A 216 -12.75 -1.83 1.35
CA ASN A 216 -13.96 -1.05 1.59
C ASN A 216 -14.93 -0.99 0.38
N PHE A 217 -14.54 -1.52 -0.78
CA PHE A 217 -15.45 -1.80 -1.90
C PHE A 217 -16.15 -3.17 -1.78
N GLY A 218 -15.74 -4.03 -0.82
CA GLY A 218 -16.21 -5.41 -0.73
C GLY A 218 -17.72 -5.57 -0.46
N MET A 219 -18.35 -4.60 0.22
CA MET A 219 -19.78 -4.61 0.48
C MET A 219 -20.43 -3.29 0.09
N HIS A 220 -21.75 -3.34 -0.19
CA HIS A 220 -22.55 -2.23 -0.70
C HIS A 220 -23.90 -2.16 -0.02
N ASP A 221 -24.58 -1.02 -0.16
CA ASP A 221 -25.96 -0.83 0.30
C ASP A 221 -26.93 -1.77 -0.45
N LEU A 222 -27.53 -2.71 0.27
CA LEU A 222 -28.49 -3.68 -0.29
C LEU A 222 -29.76 -3.03 -0.87
N ALA A 223 -30.08 -1.79 -0.49
CA ALA A 223 -31.18 -1.04 -1.08
C ALA A 223 -30.83 -0.40 -2.43
N LEU A 224 -29.58 -0.50 -2.86
CA LEU A 224 -29.04 0.04 -4.14
C LEU A 224 -29.40 1.52 -4.34
N ARG A 225 -29.34 2.33 -3.28
CA ARG A 225 -29.66 3.77 -3.35
C ARG A 225 -28.66 4.52 -4.22
N ASP A 226 -29.14 5.58 -4.86
CA ASP A 226 -28.29 6.48 -5.65
C ASP A 226 -27.25 7.19 -4.75
N ASN A 227 -26.03 7.33 -5.23
CA ASN A 227 -25.01 8.14 -4.58
C ASN A 227 -25.32 9.64 -4.73
N PRO A 228 -25.18 10.44 -3.66
CA PRO A 228 -25.38 11.88 -3.74
C PRO A 228 -24.27 12.56 -4.57
N PRO A 229 -24.58 13.64 -5.31
CA PRO A 229 -23.58 14.39 -6.06
C PRO A 229 -22.72 15.26 -5.13
N ILE A 230 -21.44 15.42 -5.49
CA ILE A 230 -20.54 16.42 -4.90
C ILE A 230 -20.74 17.76 -5.61
N ALA A 231 -21.09 18.81 -4.87
CA ALA A 231 -21.40 20.13 -5.45
C ALA A 231 -20.19 20.79 -6.13
N ASN A 232 -19.00 20.67 -5.52
CA ASN A 232 -17.75 21.24 -6.05
C ASN A 232 -16.62 20.23 -5.82
N PRO A 233 -16.47 19.20 -6.67
CA PRO A 233 -15.44 18.21 -6.50
C PRO A 233 -14.05 18.81 -6.72
N GLU A 234 -13.10 18.46 -5.86
CA GLU A 234 -11.68 18.86 -5.99
C GLU A 234 -11.07 18.25 -7.25
N LYS A 235 -11.27 16.94 -7.45
CA LYS A 235 -10.92 16.24 -8.69
C LYS A 235 -12.11 16.23 -9.64
N ARG A 236 -11.84 16.39 -10.93
CA ARG A 236 -12.86 16.47 -11.98
C ARG A 236 -12.47 15.69 -13.24
N THR A 237 -11.71 14.63 -13.06
CA THR A 237 -11.19 13.84 -14.17
C THR A 237 -12.16 12.75 -14.63
N ARG A 238 -12.90 12.17 -13.69
CA ARG A 238 -13.75 11.01 -13.94
C ARG A 238 -15.17 11.23 -13.41
N PRO A 239 -16.20 10.58 -13.99
CA PRO A 239 -17.54 10.61 -13.42
C PRO A 239 -17.59 10.19 -11.95
N PHE A 240 -16.71 9.27 -11.52
CA PHE A 240 -16.53 8.86 -10.13
C PHE A 240 -16.29 10.04 -9.20
N ASP A 241 -15.48 11.00 -9.59
CA ASP A 241 -15.07 12.15 -8.75
C ASP A 241 -16.23 13.14 -8.45
N PHE A 242 -17.40 12.96 -9.09
CA PHE A 242 -18.56 13.82 -8.91
C PHE A 242 -19.63 13.28 -7.95
N GLN A 243 -19.37 12.14 -7.28
CA GLN A 243 -20.30 11.50 -6.36
C GLN A 243 -19.67 11.24 -5.00
N HIS A 244 -20.47 11.37 -3.93
CA HIS A 244 -20.15 10.77 -2.64
C HIS A 244 -20.44 9.26 -2.71
N HIS A 245 -19.47 8.42 -2.36
CA HIS A 245 -19.58 6.97 -2.49
C HIS A 245 -20.13 6.30 -1.22
N PHE A 246 -21.24 6.81 -0.67
CA PHE A 246 -21.80 6.35 0.60
C PHE A 246 -22.53 5.00 0.49
N HIS A 247 -22.91 4.60 -0.72
CA HIS A 247 -23.74 3.41 -0.95
C HIS A 247 -23.04 2.28 -1.68
N ASN A 248 -21.90 2.54 -2.29
CA ASN A 248 -21.09 1.52 -2.98
C ASN A 248 -19.69 1.35 -2.37
N GLN A 249 -19.42 1.98 -1.22
CA GLN A 249 -18.14 1.90 -0.52
C GLN A 249 -18.34 2.04 0.98
N GLY A 250 -17.56 1.30 1.79
CA GLY A 250 -17.52 1.45 3.23
C GLY A 250 -18.82 1.00 3.94
N ASP A 251 -19.52 -0.02 3.43
CA ASP A 251 -20.67 -0.60 4.12
C ASP A 251 -20.19 -1.28 5.42
N PRO A 252 -20.83 -0.98 6.58
CA PRO A 252 -20.41 -1.51 7.87
C PRO A 252 -20.52 -3.03 8.00
N GLY A 253 -21.26 -3.71 7.14
CA GLY A 253 -21.36 -5.17 7.10
C GLY A 253 -20.00 -5.85 6.88
N ILE A 254 -19.02 -5.16 6.27
CA ILE A 254 -17.67 -5.68 6.04
C ILE A 254 -16.92 -6.05 7.34
N ILE A 255 -17.26 -5.40 8.46
CA ILE A 255 -16.63 -5.63 9.76
C ILE A 255 -16.71 -7.11 10.16
N GLY A 256 -17.88 -7.74 10.03
CA GLY A 256 -18.02 -9.17 10.33
C GLY A 256 -17.14 -10.06 9.47
N PHE A 257 -16.87 -9.66 8.23
CA PHE A 257 -15.91 -10.38 7.38
C PHE A 257 -14.47 -10.17 7.84
N THR A 258 -14.08 -8.95 8.27
CA THR A 258 -12.73 -8.70 8.82
C THR A 258 -12.47 -9.53 10.09
N GLU A 259 -13.46 -9.73 10.94
CA GLU A 259 -13.38 -10.59 12.14
C GLU A 259 -13.17 -12.07 11.75
N ARG A 260 -13.85 -12.55 10.71
CA ARG A 260 -13.64 -13.91 10.18
C ARG A 260 -12.24 -14.09 9.58
N VAL A 261 -11.74 -13.11 8.83
CA VAL A 261 -10.36 -13.11 8.32
C VAL A 261 -9.38 -13.17 9.48
N ARG A 262 -9.55 -12.33 10.51
CA ARG A 262 -8.68 -12.32 11.68
C ARG A 262 -8.68 -13.66 12.41
N ALA A 263 -9.83 -14.23 12.66
CA ALA A 263 -9.94 -15.55 13.31
C ALA A 263 -9.21 -16.66 12.53
N LEU A 264 -9.27 -16.63 11.18
CA LEU A 264 -8.49 -17.53 10.34
C LEU A 264 -6.99 -17.30 10.52
N MET A 265 -6.54 -16.03 10.45
CA MET A 265 -5.11 -15.69 10.58
C MET A 265 -4.55 -16.13 11.92
N ASP A 266 -5.25 -15.91 13.02
CA ASP A 266 -4.85 -16.28 14.37
C ASP A 266 -4.69 -17.80 14.54
N SER A 267 -5.44 -18.59 13.78
CA SER A 267 -5.30 -20.05 13.78
C SER A 267 -3.96 -20.56 13.22
N TYR A 268 -3.22 -19.71 12.51
CA TYR A 268 -1.89 -19.99 11.97
C TYR A 268 -0.75 -19.28 12.74
N GLY A 269 -1.03 -18.74 13.92
CA GLY A 269 -0.06 -18.01 14.76
C GLY A 269 0.09 -16.55 14.34
N ALA A 270 1.28 -15.98 14.53
CA ALA A 270 1.55 -14.55 14.29
C ALA A 270 1.54 -14.22 12.79
N ARG A 271 0.37 -14.14 12.18
CA ARG A 271 0.16 -13.68 10.80
C ARG A 271 -0.22 -12.21 10.79
N PHE A 272 -0.04 -11.56 9.65
CA PHE A 272 -0.28 -10.13 9.51
C PHE A 272 -1.33 -9.84 8.43
N THR A 273 -2.21 -8.89 8.71
CA THR A 273 -3.17 -8.36 7.74
C THR A 273 -3.10 -6.84 7.68
N VAL A 274 -3.07 -6.31 6.48
CA VAL A 274 -3.18 -4.87 6.23
C VAL A 274 -4.23 -4.61 5.16
N ALA A 275 -5.23 -3.79 5.48
CA ALA A 275 -6.24 -3.37 4.52
C ALA A 275 -5.82 -2.11 3.78
N GLU A 276 -6.07 -2.07 2.48
CA GLU A 276 -6.09 -0.83 1.71
C GLU A 276 -7.47 -0.20 1.79
N VAL A 277 -7.50 1.09 2.19
CA VAL A 277 -8.75 1.81 2.41
C VAL A 277 -8.66 3.20 1.80
N GLY A 278 -9.44 3.45 0.75
CA GLY A 278 -9.54 4.75 0.10
C GLY A 278 -10.92 5.40 0.29
N GLY A 279 -11.04 6.67 -0.10
CA GLY A 279 -12.33 7.38 -0.09
C GLY A 279 -12.50 8.35 1.07
N GLU A 280 -13.67 9.01 1.09
CA GLU A 280 -13.95 10.16 1.96
C GLU A 280 -13.96 9.82 3.46
N ARG A 281 -14.25 8.55 3.81
CA ARG A 281 -14.35 8.07 5.19
C ARG A 281 -13.18 7.17 5.59
N ALA A 282 -12.13 7.11 4.76
CA ALA A 282 -11.02 6.18 4.93
C ALA A 282 -10.45 6.17 6.36
N GLY A 283 -10.23 7.33 6.98
CA GLY A 283 -9.69 7.43 8.33
C GLY A 283 -10.57 6.75 9.39
N GLN A 284 -11.90 6.86 9.29
CA GLN A 284 -12.81 6.16 10.20
C GLN A 284 -12.90 4.67 9.86
N GLU A 285 -13.00 4.32 8.58
CA GLU A 285 -13.08 2.93 8.12
C GLU A 285 -11.83 2.13 8.50
N MET A 286 -10.64 2.72 8.38
CA MET A 286 -9.38 2.10 8.84
C MET A 286 -9.42 1.78 10.34
N LYS A 287 -9.93 2.71 11.17
CA LYS A 287 -10.09 2.48 12.61
C LYS A 287 -11.10 1.37 12.88
N ASP A 288 -12.24 1.39 12.19
CA ASP A 288 -13.28 0.38 12.36
C ASP A 288 -12.78 -1.02 11.96
N TYR A 289 -11.98 -1.12 10.89
CA TYR A 289 -11.44 -2.39 10.40
C TYR A 289 -10.31 -2.97 11.25
N THR A 290 -9.70 -2.16 12.11
CA THR A 290 -8.55 -2.54 12.93
C THR A 290 -8.80 -2.40 14.43
N ALA A 291 -10.02 -2.00 14.83
CA ALA A 291 -10.34 -1.81 16.22
C ALA A 291 -10.28 -3.12 17.01
N ASN A 292 -9.72 -3.04 18.21
CA ASN A 292 -9.52 -4.18 19.12
C ASN A 292 -8.63 -5.29 18.51
N ASP A 293 -8.40 -6.36 19.24
CA ASP A 293 -7.59 -7.48 18.78
C ASP A 293 -8.38 -8.52 17.98
N GLU A 294 -9.64 -8.25 17.65
CA GLU A 294 -10.56 -9.17 16.96
C GLU A 294 -10.69 -8.90 15.46
N ARG A 295 -10.14 -7.76 14.98
CA ARG A 295 -10.19 -7.34 13.58
C ARG A 295 -8.80 -7.35 12.95
N LEU A 296 -8.66 -6.80 11.76
CA LEU A 296 -7.38 -6.78 11.04
C LEU A 296 -6.28 -6.12 11.89
N ASN A 297 -5.03 -6.51 11.67
CA ASN A 297 -3.91 -5.97 12.42
C ASN A 297 -3.61 -4.52 12.07
N SER A 298 -3.81 -4.15 10.80
CA SER A 298 -3.42 -2.84 10.27
C SER A 298 -4.26 -2.42 9.07
N ALA A 299 -4.20 -1.14 8.78
CA ALA A 299 -4.71 -0.57 7.53
C ALA A 299 -3.81 0.60 7.09
N TYR A 300 -3.80 0.88 5.80
CA TYR A 300 -3.22 2.10 5.24
C TYR A 300 -4.22 2.79 4.32
N GLY A 301 -4.20 4.10 4.36
CA GLY A 301 -5.03 4.96 3.54
C GLY A 301 -4.21 5.77 2.54
N PHE A 302 -4.88 6.65 1.85
CA PHE A 302 -4.30 7.44 0.77
C PHE A 302 -3.80 8.83 1.23
N ASP A 303 -3.74 9.07 2.56
CA ASP A 303 -3.33 10.38 3.11
C ASP A 303 -1.99 10.87 2.55
N TYR A 304 -0.99 9.96 2.47
CA TYR A 304 0.30 10.28 1.87
C TYR A 304 0.36 9.97 0.38
N LEU A 305 -0.27 8.88 -0.09
CA LEU A 305 -0.16 8.42 -1.48
C LEU A 305 -0.69 9.43 -2.50
N TYR A 306 -1.70 10.22 -2.13
CA TYR A 306 -2.29 11.22 -3.02
C TYR A 306 -2.17 12.66 -2.50
N ALA A 307 -1.42 12.90 -1.42
CA ALA A 307 -1.08 14.25 -1.02
C ALA A 307 -0.26 14.94 -2.13
N GLU A 308 -0.72 16.10 -2.59
CA GLU A 308 -0.01 16.89 -3.61
C GLU A 308 1.35 17.40 -3.11
N LYS A 309 1.44 17.68 -1.80
CA LYS A 309 2.66 18.15 -1.12
C LYS A 309 2.76 17.53 0.26
N LEU A 310 3.97 17.20 0.66
CA LEU A 310 4.26 16.82 2.04
C LEU A 310 4.43 18.10 2.88
N THR A 311 3.40 18.43 3.65
CA THR A 311 3.41 19.59 4.56
C THR A 311 3.37 19.15 6.02
N PRO A 312 3.81 19.99 6.98
CA PRO A 312 3.64 19.69 8.40
C PRO A 312 2.19 19.37 8.79
N ASP A 313 1.20 20.00 8.16
CA ASP A 313 -0.21 19.78 8.46
C ASP A 313 -0.70 18.40 8.00
N VAL A 314 -0.23 17.91 6.85
CA VAL A 314 -0.50 16.54 6.38
C VAL A 314 0.04 15.52 7.40
N VAL A 315 1.27 15.73 7.88
CA VAL A 315 1.88 14.82 8.87
C VAL A 315 1.16 14.88 10.21
N ARG A 316 0.81 16.10 10.68
CA ARG A 316 0.03 16.27 11.92
C ARG A 316 -1.34 15.62 11.84
N ALA A 317 -2.02 15.75 10.71
CA ALA A 317 -3.32 15.12 10.47
C ALA A 317 -3.21 13.59 10.56
N ALA A 318 -2.21 12.99 9.92
CA ALA A 318 -1.95 11.55 10.00
C ALA A 318 -1.66 11.11 11.44
N ILE A 319 -0.82 11.83 12.18
CA ILE A 319 -0.52 11.54 13.59
C ILE A 319 -1.79 11.65 14.46
N ARG A 320 -2.63 12.67 14.25
CA ARG A 320 -3.87 12.84 15.00
C ARG A 320 -4.91 11.79 14.69
N THR A 321 -4.90 11.24 13.47
CA THR A 321 -5.77 10.12 13.10
C THR A 321 -5.43 8.87 13.91
N TRP A 322 -4.16 8.65 14.25
CA TRP A 322 -3.67 7.47 14.94
C TRP A 322 -2.86 7.84 16.21
N PRO A 323 -3.51 8.40 17.25
CA PRO A 323 -2.82 8.87 18.46
C PRO A 323 -2.26 7.74 19.33
N GLY A 324 -2.69 6.49 19.12
CA GLY A 324 -2.27 5.34 19.94
C GLY A 324 -3.15 5.13 21.16
N ALA A 325 -4.47 5.43 21.04
CA ALA A 325 -5.42 5.18 22.10
C ALA A 325 -5.59 3.66 22.36
N GLU A 326 -6.04 3.31 23.57
CA GLU A 326 -6.32 1.93 23.92
C GLU A 326 -7.43 1.36 23.00
N GLY A 327 -7.22 0.14 22.49
CA GLY A 327 -8.12 -0.51 21.53
C GLY A 327 -8.05 0.04 20.10
N GLU A 328 -7.18 1.02 19.84
CA GLU A 328 -6.93 1.51 18.50
C GLU A 328 -6.01 0.57 17.73
N GLY A 329 -6.28 0.36 16.46
CA GLY A 329 -5.45 -0.44 15.57
C GLY A 329 -4.06 0.13 15.35
N TRP A 330 -3.30 -0.52 14.48
CA TRP A 330 -1.94 -0.13 14.14
C TRP A 330 -1.87 0.37 12.70
N PRO A 331 -1.46 1.62 12.42
CA PRO A 331 -1.39 2.12 11.05
C PRO A 331 -0.24 1.50 10.27
N SER A 332 -0.37 1.48 8.95
CA SER A 332 0.73 1.30 8.01
C SER A 332 0.86 2.54 7.12
N TRP A 333 2.08 2.92 6.77
CA TRP A 333 2.37 4.09 5.96
C TRP A 333 3.06 3.67 4.66
N ALA A 334 2.67 4.31 3.56
CA ALA A 334 3.30 4.18 2.26
C ALA A 334 3.36 5.55 1.60
N PHE A 335 4.54 5.97 1.18
CA PHE A 335 4.70 7.24 0.47
C PHE A 335 4.53 7.08 -1.04
N SER A 336 4.84 5.90 -1.58
CA SER A 336 4.53 5.48 -2.94
C SER A 336 4.05 4.03 -2.95
N ASN A 337 3.41 3.64 -4.04
CA ASN A 337 3.10 2.27 -4.37
C ASN A 337 2.99 2.13 -5.90
N HIS A 338 2.52 0.99 -6.40
CA HIS A 338 2.31 0.74 -7.82
C HIS A 338 1.10 1.48 -8.43
N ASP A 339 0.31 2.19 -7.63
CA ASP A 339 -0.88 2.95 -8.07
C ASP A 339 -0.72 4.47 -7.92
N ALA A 340 0.23 4.92 -7.10
CA ALA A 340 0.49 6.34 -6.88
C ALA A 340 1.82 6.79 -7.51
N PRO A 341 1.91 8.02 -8.00
CA PRO A 341 3.17 8.58 -8.46
C PRO A 341 4.23 8.55 -7.36
N ARG A 342 5.50 8.30 -7.73
CA ARG A 342 6.62 8.25 -6.80
C ARG A 342 6.74 9.56 -6.02
N PHE A 343 6.82 9.49 -4.69
CA PHE A 343 6.81 10.66 -3.80
C PHE A 343 7.98 11.61 -4.08
N ALA A 344 9.13 11.08 -4.50
CA ALA A 344 10.32 11.85 -4.82
C ALA A 344 10.09 12.90 -5.90
N SER A 345 9.12 12.70 -6.82
CA SER A 345 8.70 13.67 -7.83
C SER A 345 7.42 14.40 -7.44
N ARG A 346 6.46 13.68 -6.85
CA ARG A 346 5.15 14.25 -6.48
C ARG A 346 5.27 15.41 -5.49
N TRP A 347 6.17 15.29 -4.52
CA TRP A 347 6.35 16.30 -3.46
C TRP A 347 7.48 17.29 -3.72
N TRP A 348 8.35 16.99 -4.70
CA TRP A 348 9.51 17.83 -5.02
C TRP A 348 9.71 17.93 -6.53
N ASP A 349 9.15 18.97 -7.09
CA ASP A 349 9.04 19.20 -8.54
C ASP A 349 10.22 19.97 -9.15
N GLU A 350 10.99 20.74 -8.33
CA GLU A 350 12.08 21.58 -8.80
C GLU A 350 13.30 21.53 -7.86
N GLY A 351 14.49 21.68 -8.44
CA GLY A 351 15.75 21.80 -7.71
C GLY A 351 16.33 20.48 -7.20
N GLU A 352 17.25 20.57 -6.25
CA GLU A 352 17.93 19.41 -5.69
C GLU A 352 16.99 18.62 -4.78
N ARG A 353 16.72 17.39 -5.16
CA ARG A 353 15.72 16.50 -4.55
C ARG A 353 16.27 15.65 -3.42
N ASP A 354 17.56 15.28 -3.48
CA ASP A 354 18.17 14.27 -2.60
C ASP A 354 18.00 14.60 -1.11
N GLY A 355 18.24 15.85 -0.72
CA GLY A 355 18.05 16.29 0.66
C GLY A 355 16.62 16.11 1.16
N PHE A 356 15.62 16.42 0.33
CA PHE A 356 14.21 16.25 0.67
C PHE A 356 13.84 14.76 0.81
N VAL A 357 14.26 13.92 -0.14
CA VAL A 357 13.98 12.47 -0.10
C VAL A 357 14.57 11.84 1.15
N ARG A 358 15.80 12.24 1.54
CA ARG A 358 16.43 11.79 2.79
C ARG A 358 15.63 12.18 4.02
N ALA A 359 15.15 13.42 4.08
CA ALA A 359 14.35 13.91 5.21
C ALA A 359 12.98 13.20 5.27
N ALA A 360 12.33 13.00 4.12
CA ALA A 360 11.07 12.29 4.01
C ALA A 360 11.19 10.82 4.48
N LEU A 361 12.19 10.08 4.00
CA LEU A 361 12.42 8.69 4.43
C LEU A 361 12.74 8.59 5.93
N LEU A 362 13.54 9.51 6.47
CA LEU A 362 13.84 9.53 7.92
C LEU A 362 12.56 9.80 8.72
N MET A 363 11.72 10.70 8.25
CA MET A 363 10.43 11.00 8.89
C MET A 363 9.49 9.80 8.82
N GLU A 364 9.34 9.16 7.68
CA GLU A 364 8.49 7.98 7.52
C GLU A 364 8.88 6.86 8.48
N MET A 365 10.18 6.56 8.56
CA MET A 365 10.72 5.58 9.50
C MET A 365 10.57 5.99 10.97
N ALA A 366 10.34 7.27 11.26
CA ALA A 366 10.09 7.77 12.60
C ALA A 366 8.61 7.79 13.01
N LEU A 367 7.66 7.63 12.07
CA LEU A 367 6.22 7.57 12.36
C LEU A 367 5.86 6.31 13.17
N ARG A 368 4.80 6.42 13.98
CA ARG A 368 4.16 5.26 14.64
C ARG A 368 3.40 4.46 13.61
N GLY A 369 3.68 3.18 13.50
CA GLY A 369 3.04 2.30 12.52
C GLY A 369 4.04 1.37 11.85
N ASN A 370 3.60 0.64 10.84
CA ASN A 370 4.48 -0.07 9.91
C ASN A 370 4.85 0.86 8.76
N VAL A 371 5.91 0.54 8.06
CA VAL A 371 6.33 1.27 6.85
C VAL A 371 6.35 0.31 5.67
N ILE A 372 5.78 0.74 4.56
CA ILE A 372 5.81 0.01 3.29
C ILE A 372 6.70 0.82 2.34
N VAL A 373 7.85 0.27 2.01
CA VAL A 373 8.80 0.84 1.05
C VAL A 373 8.55 0.23 -0.31
N TYR A 374 8.16 1.04 -1.28
CA TYR A 374 7.93 0.57 -2.64
C TYR A 374 9.25 0.44 -3.41
N GLN A 375 9.39 -0.62 -4.24
CA GLN A 375 10.60 -0.84 -5.06
C GLN A 375 11.07 0.44 -5.77
N GLY A 376 12.35 0.78 -5.57
CA GLY A 376 12.98 1.99 -6.10
C GLY A 376 12.89 3.22 -5.19
N GLU A 377 12.12 3.21 -4.13
CA GLU A 377 12.16 4.28 -3.12
C GLU A 377 13.49 4.33 -2.40
N GLU A 378 14.07 3.16 -2.11
CA GLU A 378 15.39 3.03 -1.49
C GLU A 378 16.50 3.64 -2.34
N LEU A 379 16.26 3.84 -3.63
CA LEU A 379 17.17 4.49 -4.58
C LEU A 379 16.84 5.98 -4.79
N GLY A 380 15.71 6.47 -4.26
CA GLY A 380 15.19 7.80 -4.51
C GLY A 380 14.73 8.02 -5.96
N LEU A 381 14.22 6.97 -6.62
CA LEU A 381 13.78 7.07 -8.01
C LEU A 381 12.67 8.11 -8.19
N PRO A 382 12.79 9.01 -9.19
CA PRO A 382 11.70 9.89 -9.59
C PRO A 382 10.57 9.14 -10.29
N GLN A 383 9.43 9.80 -10.49
CA GLN A 383 8.40 9.34 -11.40
C GLN A 383 8.95 9.30 -12.83
N ALA A 384 8.82 8.16 -13.50
CA ALA A 384 9.24 8.04 -14.89
C ALA A 384 8.24 8.72 -15.84
N HIS A 385 8.77 9.23 -16.94
CA HIS A 385 7.93 9.71 -18.04
C HIS A 385 7.72 8.60 -19.06
N VAL A 386 6.49 8.10 -19.13
CA VAL A 386 6.08 7.10 -20.13
C VAL A 386 5.34 7.81 -21.27
N PRO A 387 5.84 7.78 -22.51
CA PRO A 387 5.15 8.41 -23.64
C PRO A 387 3.82 7.71 -23.94
N PHE A 388 2.85 8.46 -24.48
CA PHE A 388 1.48 7.98 -24.71
C PHE A 388 1.42 6.66 -25.48
N GLU A 389 2.24 6.51 -26.51
CA GLU A 389 2.32 5.31 -27.35
C GLU A 389 2.83 4.07 -26.60
N SER A 390 3.45 4.25 -25.45
CA SER A 390 3.96 3.17 -24.58
C SER A 390 3.09 2.91 -23.36
N LEU A 391 2.03 3.69 -23.16
CA LEU A 391 1.13 3.50 -22.02
C LEU A 391 0.44 2.14 -22.09
N GLN A 392 0.34 1.48 -20.95
CA GLN A 392 -0.33 0.21 -20.75
C GLN A 392 -1.52 0.34 -19.79
N ASP A 393 -1.49 1.32 -18.89
CA ASP A 393 -2.52 1.51 -17.86
C ASP A 393 -3.85 1.92 -18.50
N PRO A 394 -4.93 1.12 -18.32
CA PRO A 394 -6.26 1.43 -18.88
C PRO A 394 -6.81 2.77 -18.35
N GLU A 395 -6.49 3.17 -17.10
CA GLU A 395 -6.91 4.47 -16.57
C GLU A 395 -6.23 5.63 -17.32
N ALA A 396 -4.91 5.52 -17.55
CA ALA A 396 -4.16 6.54 -18.30
C ALA A 396 -4.68 6.68 -19.73
N ILE A 397 -4.89 5.56 -20.42
CA ILE A 397 -5.35 5.54 -21.81
C ILE A 397 -6.75 6.16 -21.91
N ALA A 398 -7.66 5.81 -20.99
CA ALA A 398 -9.05 6.28 -21.01
C ALA A 398 -9.20 7.76 -20.68
N ASN A 399 -8.32 8.31 -19.85
CA ASN A 399 -8.45 9.67 -19.33
C ASN A 399 -7.32 10.63 -19.78
N TRP A 400 -6.54 10.24 -20.81
CA TRP A 400 -5.50 11.10 -21.36
C TRP A 400 -6.07 12.44 -21.87
N PRO A 401 -5.42 13.58 -21.66
CA PRO A 401 -4.19 13.81 -20.86
C PRO A 401 -4.48 14.24 -19.41
N GLN A 402 -5.70 14.09 -18.89
CA GLN A 402 -6.09 14.55 -17.56
C GLN A 402 -5.36 13.79 -16.43
N THR A 403 -5.01 12.54 -16.68
CA THR A 403 -4.15 11.76 -15.79
C THR A 403 -3.02 11.10 -16.58
N LEU A 404 -1.85 10.98 -15.96
CA LEU A 404 -0.73 10.21 -16.50
C LEU A 404 -0.82 8.71 -16.12
N GLY A 405 -1.82 8.34 -15.30
CA GLY A 405 -2.01 6.99 -14.81
C GLY A 405 -0.88 6.49 -13.92
N ARG A 406 -0.76 5.15 -13.86
CA ARG A 406 0.10 4.44 -12.93
C ARG A 406 1.45 4.01 -13.53
N ASP A 407 1.59 3.98 -14.86
CA ASP A 407 2.75 3.39 -15.57
C ASP A 407 4.09 4.00 -15.17
N GLY A 408 4.15 5.30 -14.89
CA GLY A 408 5.39 5.98 -14.49
C GLY A 408 5.97 5.50 -13.14
N ALA A 409 5.14 4.91 -12.27
CA ALA A 409 5.58 4.26 -11.03
C ALA A 409 5.93 2.78 -11.25
N ARG A 410 5.50 2.19 -12.38
CA ARG A 410 5.59 0.76 -12.69
C ARG A 410 6.71 0.38 -13.64
N THR A 411 7.57 1.33 -14.03
CA THR A 411 8.72 1.06 -14.90
C THR A 411 9.70 0.08 -14.25
N PRO A 412 10.46 -0.70 -15.04
CA PRO A 412 11.36 -1.71 -14.53
C PRO A 412 12.39 -1.20 -13.52
N MET A 413 12.71 -2.04 -12.53
CA MET A 413 13.73 -1.78 -11.52
C MET A 413 15.12 -1.70 -12.16
N PRO A 414 15.89 -0.60 -11.94
CA PRO A 414 17.23 -0.45 -12.51
C PRO A 414 18.28 -1.12 -11.62
N TRP A 415 18.66 -2.34 -11.92
CA TRP A 415 19.71 -3.08 -11.20
C TRP A 415 21.10 -2.60 -11.58
N THR A 416 21.28 -2.23 -12.86
CA THR A 416 22.56 -1.75 -13.41
C THR A 416 22.37 -0.53 -14.31
N GLY A 417 23.48 0.10 -14.71
CA GLY A 417 23.49 1.19 -15.70
C GLY A 417 23.44 0.72 -17.17
N ALA A 418 23.23 -0.57 -17.44
CA ALA A 418 23.07 -1.07 -18.80
C ALA A 418 21.75 -0.54 -19.43
N PRO A 419 21.63 -0.51 -20.78
CA PRO A 419 20.45 0.03 -21.45
C PRO A 419 19.12 -0.67 -21.06
N ASP A 420 19.18 -1.96 -20.70
CA ASP A 420 18.07 -2.75 -20.17
C ASP A 420 17.91 -2.64 -18.64
N GLY A 421 18.70 -1.78 -18.00
CA GLY A 421 18.73 -1.64 -16.55
C GLY A 421 19.21 -2.87 -15.78
N GLY A 422 19.66 -3.94 -16.48
CA GLY A 422 19.88 -5.25 -15.89
C GLY A 422 18.58 -5.94 -15.46
N PHE A 423 17.44 -5.49 -15.99
CA PHE A 423 16.11 -6.05 -15.70
C PHE A 423 15.92 -7.42 -16.34
N GLY A 424 16.32 -7.58 -17.60
CA GLY A 424 16.25 -8.83 -18.36
C GLY A 424 16.82 -8.70 -19.75
N SER A 425 16.73 -9.76 -20.56
CA SER A 425 17.34 -9.83 -21.90
C SER A 425 16.48 -9.26 -23.02
N ALA A 426 15.16 -9.09 -22.82
CA ALA A 426 14.24 -8.58 -23.82
C ALA A 426 13.91 -7.09 -23.58
N ALA A 427 13.24 -6.48 -24.55
CA ALA A 427 12.66 -5.16 -24.35
C ALA A 427 11.58 -5.23 -23.24
N PRO A 428 11.68 -4.44 -22.17
CA PRO A 428 10.76 -4.52 -21.07
C PRO A 428 9.36 -4.02 -21.47
N TRP A 429 8.33 -4.49 -20.77
CA TRP A 429 6.91 -4.16 -21.03
C TRP A 429 6.58 -2.67 -20.91
N LEU A 430 7.34 -1.92 -20.13
CA LEU A 430 7.38 -0.46 -20.07
C LEU A 430 8.80 0.04 -20.30
N PRO A 431 9.00 1.21 -20.92
CA PRO A 431 10.33 1.76 -21.14
C PRO A 431 11.01 2.11 -19.81
N ILE A 432 12.34 1.92 -19.75
CA ILE A 432 13.13 2.37 -18.61
C ILE A 432 13.47 3.85 -18.81
N ASP A 433 13.19 4.65 -17.79
CA ASP A 433 13.56 6.07 -17.81
C ASP A 433 15.08 6.23 -17.72
N PRO A 434 15.73 7.03 -18.60
CA PRO A 434 17.17 7.26 -18.53
C PRO A 434 17.66 7.80 -17.16
N ALA A 435 16.81 8.56 -16.44
CA ALA A 435 17.13 9.04 -15.09
C ALA A 435 17.26 7.88 -14.09
N HIS A 436 16.50 6.81 -14.27
CA HIS A 436 16.59 5.61 -13.44
C HIS A 436 17.90 4.86 -13.67
N LEU A 437 18.41 4.81 -14.92
CA LEU A 437 19.67 4.15 -15.23
C LEU A 437 20.87 4.79 -14.51
N VAL A 438 20.80 6.07 -14.18
CA VAL A 438 21.85 6.76 -13.39
C VAL A 438 21.74 6.39 -11.91
N LEU A 439 20.52 6.18 -11.41
CA LEU A 439 20.23 5.89 -10.01
C LEU A 439 20.17 4.37 -9.70
N ASN A 440 20.78 3.55 -10.54
CA ASN A 440 20.70 2.09 -10.44
C ASN A 440 21.33 1.53 -9.15
N VAL A 441 20.91 0.30 -8.80
CA VAL A 441 21.37 -0.40 -7.59
C VAL A 441 22.89 -0.54 -7.54
N ALA A 442 23.53 -1.02 -8.63
CA ALA A 442 24.97 -1.28 -8.66
C ALA A 442 25.80 -0.01 -8.44
N ALA A 443 25.40 1.11 -9.03
CA ALA A 443 26.07 2.39 -8.84
C ALA A 443 25.91 2.89 -7.39
N GLN A 444 24.72 2.77 -6.81
CA GLN A 444 24.45 3.21 -5.44
C GLN A 444 25.08 2.29 -4.39
N GLU A 445 25.23 1.00 -4.67
CA GLU A 445 25.96 0.07 -3.81
C GLU A 445 27.43 0.46 -3.68
N ALA A 446 28.03 0.94 -4.75
CA ALA A 446 29.43 1.38 -4.77
C ALA A 446 29.65 2.75 -4.08
N ASP A 447 28.61 3.56 -3.89
CA ASP A 447 28.70 4.88 -3.25
C ASP A 447 28.09 4.86 -1.84
N THR A 448 28.92 4.85 -0.81
CA THR A 448 28.49 4.86 0.60
C THR A 448 27.71 6.12 1.01
N GLY A 449 27.75 7.18 0.21
CA GLY A 449 26.95 8.40 0.38
C GLY A 449 25.56 8.33 -0.29
N SER A 450 25.26 7.27 -1.06
CA SER A 450 24.04 7.13 -1.86
C SER A 450 22.75 7.08 -1.03
N MET A 451 21.61 7.19 -1.74
CA MET A 451 20.28 7.02 -1.13
C MET A 451 20.08 5.59 -0.62
N LEU A 452 20.55 4.58 -1.32
CA LEU A 452 20.49 3.18 -0.90
C LEU A 452 21.15 2.97 0.48
N HIS A 453 22.36 3.48 0.68
CA HIS A 453 23.03 3.41 1.98
C HIS A 453 22.37 4.28 3.04
N TRP A 454 21.73 5.39 2.65
CA TRP A 454 20.90 6.18 3.56
C TRP A 454 19.68 5.39 4.03
N THR A 455 18.96 4.74 3.13
CA THR A 455 17.79 3.90 3.43
C THR A 455 18.16 2.78 4.41
N ARG A 456 19.27 2.09 4.19
CA ARG A 456 19.79 1.09 5.15
C ARG A 456 20.02 1.68 6.55
N ARG A 457 20.57 2.88 6.63
CA ARG A 457 20.81 3.55 7.93
C ARG A 457 19.53 3.93 8.64
N VAL A 458 18.52 4.44 7.92
CA VAL A 458 17.26 4.82 8.57
C VAL A 458 16.44 3.61 9.01
N ILE A 459 16.45 2.52 8.23
CA ILE A 459 15.86 1.24 8.63
C ILE A 459 16.61 0.67 9.84
N GLY A 460 17.94 0.68 9.81
CA GLY A 460 18.78 0.24 10.92
C GLY A 460 18.52 1.03 12.21
N LEU A 461 18.34 2.35 12.11
CA LEU A 461 17.96 3.19 13.26
C LEU A 461 16.60 2.74 13.82
N ARG A 462 15.59 2.51 12.96
CA ARG A 462 14.27 2.06 13.41
C ARG A 462 14.34 0.75 14.17
N HIS A 463 15.17 -0.19 13.74
CA HIS A 463 15.37 -1.48 14.42
C HIS A 463 16.14 -1.34 15.75
N ALA A 464 17.09 -0.41 15.81
CA ALA A 464 17.91 -0.21 17.01
C ALA A 464 17.15 0.44 18.16
N GLU A 465 16.10 1.23 17.86
CA GLU A 465 15.38 2.05 18.84
C GLU A 465 13.95 1.53 19.06
N ALA A 466 13.68 0.95 20.22
CA ALA A 466 12.37 0.38 20.55
C ALA A 466 11.23 1.41 20.46
N ALA A 467 11.52 2.66 20.82
CA ALA A 467 10.56 3.74 20.68
C ALA A 467 10.13 3.98 19.22
N LEU A 468 10.99 3.81 18.23
CA LEU A 468 10.62 3.93 16.81
C LEU A 468 9.77 2.75 16.33
N ARG A 469 10.04 1.53 16.81
CA ARG A 469 9.26 0.35 16.44
C ARG A 469 7.88 0.34 17.08
N SER A 470 7.83 0.42 18.40
CA SER A 470 6.64 0.09 19.20
C SER A 470 6.09 1.25 20.01
N GLY A 471 6.82 2.37 20.08
CA GLY A 471 6.48 3.49 20.96
C GLY A 471 5.27 4.29 20.51
N ASP A 472 4.73 5.05 21.45
CA ASP A 472 3.70 6.05 21.18
C ASP A 472 4.29 7.27 20.46
N ILE A 473 3.40 8.08 19.88
CA ILE A 473 3.77 9.31 19.18
C ILE A 473 3.06 10.52 19.82
N VAL A 474 3.80 11.58 20.07
CA VAL A 474 3.27 12.81 20.70
C VAL A 474 3.76 14.03 19.93
N LEU A 475 2.84 14.81 19.38
CA LEU A 475 3.16 16.08 18.73
C LEU A 475 3.74 17.07 19.74
N LEU A 476 4.82 17.76 19.37
CA LEU A 476 5.47 18.80 20.19
C LEU A 476 5.07 20.22 19.79
N ASP A 477 4.64 20.40 18.54
CA ASP A 477 4.20 21.68 17.99
C ASP A 477 3.02 21.44 17.04
N ASP A 478 1.94 22.19 17.28
CA ASP A 478 0.69 22.07 16.52
C ASP A 478 0.56 23.07 15.36
N HIS A 479 1.47 24.05 15.24
CA HIS A 479 1.20 25.21 14.38
C HIS A 479 2.39 25.68 13.53
N HIS A 480 3.59 25.14 13.67
CA HIS A 480 4.74 25.61 12.90
C HIS A 480 4.51 25.36 11.40
N PRO A 481 4.56 26.39 10.51
CA PRO A 481 4.15 26.24 9.12
C PRO A 481 5.11 25.41 8.25
N GLN A 482 6.36 25.25 8.69
CA GLN A 482 7.43 24.63 7.91
C GLN A 482 8.02 23.37 8.57
N VAL A 483 7.85 23.23 9.89
CA VAL A 483 8.47 22.15 10.68
C VAL A 483 7.41 21.29 11.32
N VAL A 484 7.62 19.99 11.30
CA VAL A 484 6.91 19.04 12.15
C VAL A 484 7.87 18.52 13.21
N ALA A 485 7.40 18.51 14.47
CA ALA A 485 8.15 17.98 15.61
C ALA A 485 7.25 17.07 16.44
N PHE A 486 7.77 15.88 16.78
CA PHE A 486 7.08 14.92 17.63
C PHE A 486 8.07 14.10 18.45
N GLU A 487 7.58 13.47 19.49
CA GLU A 487 8.34 12.48 20.27
C GLU A 487 7.79 11.08 20.06
N ARG A 488 8.70 10.11 20.04
CA ARG A 488 8.41 8.69 20.14
C ARG A 488 8.81 8.22 21.53
N ARG A 489 7.90 7.55 22.23
CA ARG A 489 8.09 7.16 23.64
C ARG A 489 7.84 5.68 23.84
N TRP A 490 8.80 5.01 24.49
CA TRP A 490 8.70 3.61 24.88
C TRP A 490 9.42 3.39 26.21
N GLY A 491 8.66 3.13 27.27
CA GLY A 491 9.23 3.01 28.60
C GLY A 491 9.97 4.27 29.05
N ALA A 492 11.24 4.11 29.38
CA ALA A 492 12.12 5.23 29.73
C ALA A 492 12.76 5.90 28.48
N GLU A 493 12.59 5.32 27.29
CA GLU A 493 13.17 5.85 26.06
C GLU A 493 12.26 6.94 25.49
N THR A 494 12.85 8.10 25.20
CA THR A 494 12.19 9.19 24.47
C THR A 494 13.08 9.67 23.34
N LEU A 495 12.55 9.62 22.13
CA LEU A 495 13.20 10.09 20.92
C LEU A 495 12.47 11.31 20.37
N ARG A 496 13.19 12.37 20.11
CA ARG A 496 12.69 13.58 19.48
C ARG A 496 12.97 13.54 17.98
N CYS A 497 11.92 13.76 17.20
CA CYS A 497 11.94 13.71 15.74
C CYS A 497 11.51 15.09 15.22
N VAL A 498 12.39 15.76 14.47
CA VAL A 498 12.14 17.12 13.99
C VAL A 498 12.52 17.23 12.51
N PHE A 499 11.61 17.75 11.68
CA PHE A 499 11.77 17.80 10.23
C PHE A 499 11.33 19.15 9.68
N ASN A 500 12.23 19.86 9.01
CA ASN A 500 11.90 21.00 8.16
C ASN A 500 11.55 20.50 6.74
N LEU A 501 10.27 20.50 6.42
CA LEU A 501 9.74 20.02 5.14
C LEU A 501 9.68 21.11 4.06
N SER A 502 10.24 22.29 4.35
CA SER A 502 10.22 23.44 3.46
C SER A 502 11.53 23.63 2.69
N ARG A 503 11.49 24.55 1.73
CA ARG A 503 12.66 25.01 0.95
C ARG A 503 13.40 26.18 1.60
N GLU A 504 13.03 26.57 2.83
CA GLU A 504 13.59 27.69 3.55
C GLU A 504 14.17 27.26 4.90
N THR A 505 15.09 28.04 5.43
CA THR A 505 15.55 27.87 6.81
C THR A 505 14.41 28.21 7.77
N ALA A 506 14.11 27.30 8.69
CA ALA A 506 13.03 27.44 9.67
C ALA A 506 13.54 27.43 11.11
N THR A 507 12.78 28.02 12.03
CA THR A 507 13.06 27.91 13.46
C THR A 507 12.88 26.45 13.92
N ASN A 508 13.78 25.96 14.77
CA ASN A 508 13.63 24.66 15.41
C ASN A 508 12.71 24.79 16.64
N PRO A 509 11.49 24.23 16.60
CA PRO A 509 10.54 24.38 17.72
C PRO A 509 10.91 23.52 18.92
N ALA A 510 11.78 22.53 18.75
CA ALA A 510 12.11 21.55 19.79
C ALA A 510 13.62 21.22 19.81
N PRO A 511 14.50 22.23 20.08
CA PRO A 511 15.94 21.97 20.14
C PRO A 511 16.32 21.10 21.35
N GLY A 512 17.42 20.35 21.22
CA GLY A 512 18.01 19.54 22.29
C GLY A 512 18.01 18.04 21.98
N GLY A 513 18.71 17.29 22.85
CA GLY A 513 18.92 15.85 22.70
C GLY A 513 20.24 15.46 22.02
N SER A 514 20.61 14.18 22.15
CA SER A 514 21.78 13.57 21.50
C SER A 514 21.37 13.01 20.15
N VAL A 515 21.89 13.56 19.04
CA VAL A 515 21.56 13.13 17.68
C VAL A 515 21.94 11.68 17.44
N LEU A 516 20.99 10.87 17.02
CA LEU A 516 21.19 9.49 16.56
C LEU A 516 21.40 9.45 15.03
N LEU A 517 20.57 10.19 14.30
CA LEU A 517 20.70 10.34 12.85
C LEU A 517 20.15 11.70 12.41
N ALA A 518 20.81 12.32 11.42
CA ALA A 518 20.39 13.60 10.85
C ALA A 518 20.68 13.66 9.34
N CYS A 519 19.93 14.50 8.63
CA CYS A 519 20.13 14.82 7.21
C CYS A 519 20.03 16.32 6.95
N GLY A 520 20.48 16.78 5.79
CA GLY A 520 20.37 18.17 5.37
C GLY A 520 21.12 19.18 6.25
N GLY A 521 22.14 18.73 7.03
CA GLY A 521 22.88 19.62 7.92
C GLY A 521 22.13 20.00 9.19
N ALA A 522 21.08 19.27 9.59
CA ALA A 522 20.35 19.52 10.84
C ALA A 522 21.16 19.11 12.07
N TYR A 523 21.04 19.90 13.14
CA TYR A 523 21.64 19.62 14.46
C TYR A 523 20.60 19.84 15.54
N ALA A 524 20.50 18.90 16.49
CA ALA A 524 19.48 18.98 17.55
C ALA A 524 19.63 20.21 18.46
N SER A 525 20.85 20.68 18.70
CA SER A 525 21.12 21.88 19.52
C SER A 525 20.91 23.20 18.78
N ALA A 526 20.72 23.18 17.46
CA ALA A 526 20.53 24.39 16.66
C ALA A 526 19.14 25.00 16.88
N THR A 527 19.07 26.33 16.91
CA THR A 527 17.81 27.10 16.98
C THR A 527 17.12 27.25 15.62
N SER A 528 17.80 26.83 14.53
CA SER A 528 17.28 26.83 13.17
C SER A 528 17.62 25.55 12.44
N LEU A 529 16.78 25.17 11.51
CA LEU A 529 16.91 23.99 10.65
C LEU A 529 17.09 24.42 9.20
N PRO A 530 18.10 23.93 8.50
CA PRO A 530 18.23 24.16 7.06
C PRO A 530 17.01 23.64 6.28
N PRO A 531 16.84 24.06 5.01
CA PRO A 531 15.83 23.50 4.12
C PRO A 531 15.95 21.98 3.99
N SER A 532 14.84 21.28 3.85
CA SER A 532 14.82 19.84 3.55
C SER A 532 15.72 19.02 4.50
N SER A 533 15.59 19.28 5.79
CA SER A 533 16.49 18.71 6.82
C SER A 533 15.69 18.11 7.98
N GLY A 534 16.32 17.23 8.72
CA GLY A 534 15.71 16.67 9.91
C GLY A 534 16.66 15.84 10.73
N TYR A 535 16.21 15.50 11.94
CA TYR A 535 16.97 14.65 12.86
C TYR A 535 16.08 13.82 13.77
N VAL A 536 16.63 12.71 14.22
CA VAL A 536 16.15 11.93 15.37
C VAL A 536 17.21 12.02 16.46
N ALA A 537 16.80 12.39 17.67
CA ALA A 537 17.69 12.55 18.82
C ALA A 537 17.11 11.90 20.07
N ARG A 538 17.97 11.37 20.93
CA ARG A 538 17.59 10.84 22.26
C ARG A 538 17.53 11.99 23.25
N CYS A 539 16.41 12.10 24.04
CA CYS A 539 16.17 13.10 25.06
C CYS A 539 16.63 12.63 26.44
#